data_0970ed55d8910cc24a9be8cc61f970a7
#
_entry.id   0970ed55d8910cc24a9be8cc61f970a7
#
_cell.length_a   1.000
_cell.length_b   1.000
_cell.length_c   1.000
_cell.angle_alpha   90.00
_cell.angle_beta   90.00
_cell.angle_gamma   90.00
#
_symmetry.space_group_name_H-M   'P 1'
#
loop_
_entity.id
_entity.type
_entity.pdbx_description
1 polymer ?
#
loop_
_entity_poly.entity_id
_entity_poly.type
_entity_poly.pdbx_seq_one_letter_code
_entity_poly.pdbx_strand_id
1 'polypeptide(L)'
;MVHEISRAVVLENVLKERERQDGLYGDQINHSDEYWNVIATEENGEVARTIWEEDAGHMYEEIIQACAVYFAWAEAVHRRRVNGTNE
;
A
#
# COMPACT_ATOMS: atom_id res chain seq x y z
N MET A 1 24.03 -2.03 -8.06
CA MET A 1 23.52 -2.49 -9.34
C MET A 1 22.30 -3.38 -9.17
N VAL A 2 22.51 -4.62 -8.72
CA VAL A 2 21.38 -5.56 -8.62
C VAL A 2 20.29 -5.03 -7.66
N HIS A 3 20.69 -4.52 -6.50
CA HIS A 3 19.69 -4.01 -5.55
C HIS A 3 19.03 -2.72 -6.04
N GLU A 4 19.69 -1.94 -6.87
CA GLU A 4 19.07 -0.75 -7.46
C GLU A 4 18.01 -1.15 -8.47
N ILE A 5 18.29 -2.20 -9.26
CA ILE A 5 17.31 -2.72 -10.21
C ILE A 5 16.11 -3.28 -9.46
N SER A 6 16.36 -4.02 -8.37
CA SER A 6 15.27 -4.58 -7.57
C SER A 6 14.40 -3.49 -6.98
N ARG A 7 15.01 -2.40 -6.49
CA ARG A 7 14.26 -1.28 -5.92
C ARG A 7 13.35 -0.66 -6.97
N ALA A 8 13.87 -0.47 -8.18
CA ALA A 8 13.07 0.14 -9.25
C ALA A 8 11.89 -0.75 -9.63
N VAL A 9 12.11 -2.05 -9.71
CA VAL A 9 11.04 -3.00 -10.05
C VAL A 9 9.96 -3.00 -8.96
N VAL A 10 10.38 -3.05 -7.70
CA VAL A 10 9.43 -3.06 -6.59
C VAL A 10 8.62 -1.77 -6.57
N LEU A 11 9.28 -0.62 -6.75
CA LEU A 11 8.58 0.65 -6.79
C LEU A 11 7.56 0.68 -7.91
N GLU A 12 7.95 0.23 -9.09
CA GLU A 12 7.02 0.19 -10.23
C GLU A 12 5.80 -0.67 -9.90
N ASN A 13 6.02 -1.81 -9.27
CA ASN A 13 4.91 -2.70 -8.92
C ASN A 13 3.98 -2.09 -7.88
N VAL A 14 4.55 -1.35 -6.92
CA VAL A 14 3.72 -0.64 -5.94
C VAL A 14 2.86 0.42 -6.64
N LEU A 15 3.44 1.17 -7.59
CA LEU A 15 2.70 2.20 -8.29
C LEU A 15 1.61 1.59 -9.16
N LYS A 16 1.87 0.47 -9.81
CA LYS A 16 0.85 -0.23 -10.58
C LYS A 16 -0.29 -0.70 -9.68
N GLU A 17 0.04 -1.18 -8.51
CA GLU A 17 -1.00 -1.62 -7.57
C GLU A 17 -1.80 -0.43 -7.07
N ARG A 18 -1.17 0.74 -6.87
CA ARG A 18 -1.89 1.96 -6.54
C ARG A 18 -2.92 2.30 -7.61
N GLU A 19 -2.51 2.20 -8.89
CA GLU A 19 -3.42 2.48 -9.99
C GLU A 19 -4.60 1.51 -9.99
N ARG A 20 -4.32 0.22 -9.73
CA ARG A 20 -5.38 -0.77 -9.68
C ARG A 20 -6.36 -0.47 -8.56
N GLN A 21 -5.85 -0.12 -7.38
CA GLN A 21 -6.70 0.20 -6.23
C GLN A 21 -7.54 1.44 -6.49
N ASP A 22 -6.94 2.46 -7.11
CA ASP A 22 -7.69 3.67 -7.46
C ASP A 22 -8.81 3.37 -8.44
N GLY A 23 -8.57 2.48 -9.40
CA GLY A 23 -9.58 2.09 -10.37
C GLY A 23 -10.74 1.34 -9.73
N LEU A 24 -10.46 0.55 -8.69
CA LEU A 24 -11.49 -0.23 -8.01
C LEU A 24 -12.28 0.58 -7.00
N TYR A 25 -11.61 1.45 -6.25
CA TYR A 25 -12.20 2.09 -5.09
C TYR A 25 -12.32 3.60 -5.19
N GLY A 26 -11.78 4.19 -6.26
CA GLY A 26 -11.78 5.63 -6.44
C GLY A 26 -10.77 6.34 -5.57
N ASP A 27 -10.91 7.65 -5.47
CA ASP A 27 -10.00 8.48 -4.69
C ASP A 27 -10.34 8.34 -3.21
N GLN A 28 -9.39 7.84 -2.44
CA GLN A 28 -9.60 7.47 -1.04
C GLN A 28 -8.92 8.43 -0.08
N ILE A 29 -8.55 9.64 -0.51
CA ILE A 29 -7.80 10.55 0.34
C ILE A 29 -8.62 11.04 1.54
N ASN A 30 -9.94 10.88 1.52
CA ASN A 30 -10.81 11.37 2.59
C ASN A 30 -11.04 10.36 3.70
N HIS A 31 -10.40 9.22 3.65
CA HIS A 31 -10.50 8.26 4.76
C HIS A 31 -9.84 8.84 6.00
N SER A 32 -10.43 8.56 7.16
CA SER A 32 -9.79 8.89 8.43
C SER A 32 -8.54 8.01 8.62
N ASP A 33 -7.64 8.46 9.49
CA ASP A 33 -6.46 7.66 9.78
C ASP A 33 -6.83 6.33 10.43
N GLU A 34 -7.89 6.33 11.25
CA GLU A 34 -8.39 5.09 11.84
C GLU A 34 -8.81 4.10 10.76
N TYR A 35 -9.50 4.59 9.75
CA TYR A 35 -9.96 3.73 8.67
C TYR A 35 -8.77 3.21 7.84
N TRP A 36 -7.80 4.08 7.53
CA TRP A 36 -6.59 3.65 6.85
C TRP A 36 -5.88 2.56 7.65
N ASN A 37 -5.83 2.72 8.98
CA ASN A 37 -5.16 1.74 9.81
C ASN A 37 -5.86 0.38 9.78
N VAL A 38 -7.19 0.37 9.71
CA VAL A 38 -7.94 -0.88 9.58
C VAL A 38 -7.58 -1.57 8.27
N ILE A 39 -7.58 -0.82 7.17
CA ILE A 39 -7.24 -1.40 5.87
C ILE A 39 -5.82 -1.96 5.88
N ALA A 40 -4.87 -1.18 6.42
CA ALA A 40 -3.47 -1.61 6.46
C ALA A 40 -3.31 -2.85 7.34
N THR A 41 -4.05 -2.93 8.45
CA THR A 41 -3.99 -4.08 9.34
C THR A 41 -4.50 -5.33 8.64
N GLU A 42 -5.57 -5.20 7.86
CA GLU A 42 -6.08 -6.32 7.08
C GLU A 42 -5.05 -6.81 6.09
N GLU A 43 -4.39 -5.90 5.39
CA GLU A 43 -3.35 -6.27 4.43
C GLU A 43 -2.17 -6.94 5.13
N ASN A 44 -1.79 -6.47 6.29
CA ASN A 44 -0.73 -7.11 7.07
C ASN A 44 -1.12 -8.53 7.45
N GLY A 45 -2.40 -8.75 7.75
CA GLY A 45 -2.91 -10.09 8.03
C GLY A 45 -2.79 -11.01 6.84
N GLU A 46 -3.07 -10.50 5.64
CA GLU A 46 -2.92 -11.30 4.42
C GLU A 46 -1.47 -11.70 4.19
N VAL A 47 -0.53 -10.78 4.43
CA VAL A 47 0.89 -11.12 4.32
C VAL A 47 1.24 -12.22 5.33
N ALA A 48 0.80 -12.06 6.57
CA ALA A 48 1.07 -13.06 7.60
C ALA A 48 0.51 -14.42 7.21
N ARG A 49 -0.66 -14.44 6.58
CA ARG A 49 -1.28 -15.70 6.15
C ARG A 49 -0.40 -16.42 5.13
N THR A 50 0.19 -15.70 4.17
CA THR A 50 1.04 -16.35 3.18
C THR A 50 2.26 -17.01 3.82
N ILE A 51 2.78 -16.41 4.90
CA ILE A 51 3.90 -17.01 5.62
C ILE A 51 3.44 -18.26 6.35
N TRP A 52 2.31 -18.14 7.03
CA TRP A 52 1.74 -19.25 7.81
C TRP A 52 1.40 -20.45 6.92
N GLU A 53 0.87 -20.18 5.74
CA GLU A 53 0.46 -21.21 4.80
C GLU A 53 1.59 -21.64 3.86
N GLU A 54 2.77 -21.08 4.06
CA GLU A 54 3.94 -21.38 3.24
C GLU A 54 3.67 -21.13 1.75
N ASP A 55 2.91 -20.08 1.46
CA ASP A 55 2.51 -19.75 0.10
C ASP A 55 3.43 -18.66 -0.46
N ALA A 56 4.66 -19.05 -0.77
CA ALA A 56 5.64 -18.10 -1.28
C ALA A 56 5.20 -17.49 -2.61
N GLY A 57 4.36 -18.19 -3.35
CA GLY A 57 3.89 -17.69 -4.65
C GLY A 57 3.03 -16.46 -4.53
N HIS A 58 2.29 -16.30 -3.45
CA HIS A 58 1.44 -15.13 -3.25
C HIS A 58 2.03 -14.11 -2.29
N MET A 59 3.12 -14.46 -1.60
CA MET A 59 3.67 -13.56 -0.59
C MET A 59 4.08 -12.21 -1.18
N TYR A 60 4.75 -12.23 -2.32
CA TYR A 60 5.21 -10.99 -2.94
C TYR A 60 4.03 -10.09 -3.29
N GLU A 61 2.99 -10.65 -3.88
CA GLU A 61 1.81 -9.87 -4.25
C GLU A 61 1.13 -9.24 -3.04
N GLU A 62 1.03 -10.01 -1.95
CA GLU A 62 0.40 -9.48 -0.74
C GLU A 62 1.24 -8.37 -0.12
N ILE A 63 2.57 -8.51 -0.16
CA ILE A 63 3.44 -7.44 0.34
C ILE A 63 3.27 -6.18 -0.50
N ILE A 64 3.21 -6.33 -1.83
CA ILE A 64 3.01 -5.18 -2.72
C ILE A 64 1.67 -4.50 -2.43
N GLN A 65 0.62 -5.28 -2.20
CA GLN A 65 -0.69 -4.71 -1.89
C GLN A 65 -0.65 -3.94 -0.58
N ALA A 66 0.03 -4.46 0.43
CA ALA A 66 0.18 -3.78 1.71
C ALA A 66 0.99 -2.49 1.55
N CYS A 67 2.08 -2.55 0.79
CA CYS A 67 2.88 -1.35 0.51
C CYS A 67 2.04 -0.28 -0.17
N ALA A 68 1.20 -0.67 -1.12
CA ALA A 68 0.36 0.28 -1.84
C ALA A 68 -0.65 0.95 -0.94
N VAL A 69 -1.20 0.24 0.04
CA VAL A 69 -2.12 0.82 1.01
C VAL A 69 -1.40 1.86 1.86
N TYR A 70 -0.23 1.54 2.39
CA TYR A 70 0.54 2.52 3.16
C TYR A 70 0.97 3.70 2.30
N PHE A 71 1.32 3.45 1.04
CA PHE A 71 1.66 4.53 0.11
C PHE A 71 0.47 5.49 -0.04
N ALA A 72 -0.72 4.95 -0.23
CA ALA A 72 -1.93 5.76 -0.38
C ALA A 72 -2.22 6.56 0.89
N TRP A 73 -2.05 5.94 2.04
CA TRP A 73 -2.25 6.61 3.32
C TRP A 73 -1.25 7.77 3.46
N ALA A 74 0.01 7.52 3.12
CA ALA A 74 1.02 8.57 3.17
C ALA A 74 0.68 9.71 2.22
N GLU A 75 0.17 9.40 1.03
CA GLU A 75 -0.28 10.44 0.10
C GLU A 75 -1.39 11.30 0.71
N ALA A 76 -2.34 10.65 1.37
CA ALA A 76 -3.47 11.36 2.00
C ALA A 76 -2.96 12.30 3.09
N VAL A 77 -2.05 11.81 3.93
CA VAL A 77 -1.48 12.63 4.99
C VAL A 77 -0.68 13.79 4.40
N HIS A 78 0.09 13.52 3.35
CA HIS A 78 0.88 14.56 2.71
C HIS A 78 -0.03 15.65 2.15
N ARG A 79 -1.13 15.29 1.51
CA ARG A 79 -2.07 16.27 0.94
C ARG A 79 -2.68 17.14 2.02
N ARG A 80 -3.03 16.57 3.16
CA ARG A 80 -3.55 17.36 4.28
C ARG A 80 -2.55 18.39 4.73
N ARG A 81 -1.28 17.99 4.84
CA ARG A 81 -0.22 18.88 5.30
C ARG A 81 0.03 20.01 4.32
N VAL A 82 0.06 19.67 3.02
CA VAL A 82 0.32 20.67 1.99
C VAL A 82 -0.83 21.66 1.89
N ASN A 83 -2.07 21.18 2.07
CA ASN A 83 -3.24 22.03 1.95
C ASN A 83 -3.52 22.84 3.21
N GLY A 84 -2.70 22.67 4.23
CA GLY A 84 -2.88 23.41 5.47
C GLY A 84 -4.01 22.91 6.34
N THR A 85 -4.55 21.75 6.00
CA THR A 85 -5.63 21.21 6.78
C THR A 85 -4.98 20.29 7.80
N ASN A 86 -4.39 20.73 8.70
CA ASN A 86 -3.69 20.01 9.41
C ASN A 86 -4.00 19.58 10.55
N GLU A 87 -4.03 19.19 10.67
CA GLU A 87 -4.15 18.71 11.51
C GLU A 87 -3.64 17.82 11.74
#